data_769a89591cccd80bf30c5c0ba1371665
#
_entry.id   769a89591cccd80bf30c5c0ba1371665
#
_cell.length_a   1.000
_cell.length_b   1.000
_cell.length_c   1.000
_cell.angle_alpha   90.00
_cell.angle_beta   90.00
_cell.angle_gamma   90.00
#
_symmetry.space_group_name_H-M   'P 1'
#
loop_
_entity.id
_entity.type
_entity.pdbx_description
1 polymer ?
#
loop_
_entity_poly.entity_id
_entity_poly.type
_entity_poly.pdbx_seq_one_letter_code
_entity_poly.pdbx_strand_id
1 'polypeptide(L)'
;MNARFHDPDGTRYGLPTYPWRSAPAHLRTKRQLAQQNQRPGNEYQAQMLGKGRYGQLQAYLYDQTQAVPKREPSAAQLESLRIARWVRSANACERRGIDAADMRELISKARADLAARRSSRSGVESDRRRSR
;
A
#
# COMPACT_ATOMS: atom_id res chain seq x y z
N MET A 1 14.75 30.01 -4.07
CA MET A 1 15.49 28.81 -3.71
C MET A 1 15.59 28.67 -2.19
N ASN A 2 15.20 27.52 -1.70
CA ASN A 2 15.22 27.28 -0.26
C ASN A 2 16.51 26.56 0.15
N ALA A 3 17.62 27.32 0.26
CA ALA A 3 18.93 26.80 0.66
C ALA A 3 18.89 26.11 2.03
N ARG A 4 17.87 26.40 2.84
CA ARG A 4 17.68 25.85 4.18
C ARG A 4 17.61 24.31 4.20
N PHE A 5 17.02 23.69 3.19
CA PHE A 5 16.85 22.24 3.13
C PHE A 5 17.75 21.57 2.08
N HIS A 6 18.72 22.29 1.55
CA HIS A 6 19.65 21.76 0.57
C HIS A 6 20.90 21.21 1.25
N ASP A 7 20.97 19.88 1.40
CA ASP A 7 22.07 19.17 2.04
C ASP A 7 22.34 17.84 1.31
N PRO A 8 22.83 17.90 0.05
CA PRO A 8 23.03 16.68 -0.74
C PRO A 8 24.08 15.73 -0.18
N ASP A 9 24.99 16.21 0.65
CA ASP A 9 26.05 15.42 1.28
C ASP A 9 25.62 14.78 2.60
N GLY A 10 24.51 15.20 3.17
CA GLY A 10 24.00 14.66 4.42
C GLY A 10 24.76 15.10 5.67
N THR A 11 25.59 16.13 5.56
CA THR A 11 26.43 16.60 6.68
C THR A 11 25.62 17.28 7.80
N ARG A 12 24.53 17.93 7.44
CA ARG A 12 23.68 18.69 8.37
C ARG A 12 22.53 17.86 8.94
N TYR A 13 21.89 17.05 8.11
CA TYR A 13 20.68 16.30 8.48
C TYR A 13 20.90 14.79 8.66
N GLY A 14 22.14 14.31 8.50
CA GLY A 14 22.48 12.92 8.67
C GLY A 14 22.27 12.03 7.45
N LEU A 15 21.55 12.50 6.44
CA LEU A 15 21.39 11.83 5.15
C LEU A 15 21.16 12.89 4.05
N PRO A 16 21.41 12.57 2.78
CA PRO A 16 21.18 13.51 1.70
C PRO A 16 19.79 14.11 1.77
N THR A 17 19.69 15.42 1.77
CA THR A 17 18.46 16.16 1.95
C THR A 17 18.28 17.17 0.84
N TYR A 18 17.06 17.29 0.32
CA TYR A 18 16.71 18.18 -0.77
C TYR A 18 15.47 19.00 -0.40
N PRO A 19 15.37 20.24 -0.90
CA PRO A 19 14.13 21.00 -0.74
C PRO A 19 12.95 20.29 -1.38
N TRP A 20 11.74 20.56 -0.88
CA TRP A 20 10.52 19.97 -1.39
C TRP A 20 10.40 20.15 -2.91
N ARG A 21 10.14 19.07 -3.64
CA ARG A 21 10.05 19.04 -5.11
C ARG A 21 11.35 19.32 -5.86
N SER A 22 12.49 19.33 -5.18
CA SER A 22 13.79 19.60 -5.80
C SER A 22 14.74 18.41 -5.77
N ALA A 23 14.21 17.20 -5.61
CA ALA A 23 15.01 15.99 -5.58
C ALA A 23 15.53 15.61 -6.97
N PRO A 24 16.73 14.97 -7.08
CA PRO A 24 17.18 14.42 -8.35
C PRO A 24 16.21 13.45 -8.98
N ALA A 25 16.25 13.31 -10.31
CA ALA A 25 15.31 12.48 -11.05
C ALA A 25 15.38 10.99 -10.71
N HIS A 26 16.55 10.50 -10.26
CA HIS A 26 16.73 9.09 -9.88
C HIS A 26 16.18 8.76 -8.50
N LEU A 27 15.78 9.76 -7.71
CA LEU A 27 15.18 9.59 -6.39
C LEU A 27 13.68 9.89 -6.44
N ARG A 28 12.89 8.99 -5.90
CA ARG A 28 11.43 9.08 -5.93
C ARG A 28 10.85 8.73 -4.56
N THR A 29 9.72 9.34 -4.22
CA THR A 29 8.95 8.98 -3.02
C THR A 29 8.16 7.70 -3.29
N LYS A 30 7.70 7.04 -2.22
CA LYS A 30 6.80 5.89 -2.34
C LYS A 30 5.57 6.22 -3.17
N ARG A 31 5.01 7.42 -2.99
CA ARG A 31 3.82 7.86 -3.72
C ARG A 31 4.10 7.99 -5.21
N GLN A 32 5.25 8.56 -5.58
CA GLN A 32 5.66 8.69 -6.98
C GLN A 32 5.90 7.33 -7.63
N LEU A 33 6.53 6.40 -6.90
CA LEU A 33 6.72 5.04 -7.38
C LEU A 33 5.37 4.31 -7.56
N ALA A 34 4.44 4.50 -6.63
CA ALA A 34 3.11 3.91 -6.71
C ALA A 34 2.34 4.41 -7.95
N GLN A 35 2.52 5.65 -8.34
CA GLN A 35 1.92 6.21 -9.57
C GLN A 35 2.42 5.51 -10.83
N GLN A 36 3.61 4.93 -10.78
CA GLN A 36 4.22 4.16 -11.87
C GLN A 36 4.03 2.65 -11.68
N ASN A 37 3.15 2.25 -10.78
CA ASN A 37 2.89 0.86 -10.43
C ASN A 37 4.15 0.13 -9.91
N GLN A 38 4.95 0.85 -9.14
CA GLN A 38 6.20 0.36 -8.55
C GLN A 38 6.20 0.54 -7.04
N ARG A 39 7.12 -0.16 -6.37
CA ARG A 39 7.39 -0.02 -4.94
C ARG A 39 8.89 0.04 -4.70
N PRO A 40 9.36 0.59 -3.57
CA PRO A 40 10.78 0.59 -3.26
C PRO A 40 11.35 -0.82 -3.18
N GLY A 41 12.52 -1.02 -3.79
CA GLY A 41 13.26 -2.29 -3.70
C GLY A 41 14.28 -2.29 -2.57
N ASN A 42 14.68 -1.10 -2.09
CA ASN A 42 15.66 -0.91 -1.03
C ASN A 42 15.14 0.06 0.02
N GLU A 43 15.93 0.27 1.05
CA GLU A 43 15.67 1.31 2.04
C GLU A 43 15.86 2.70 1.41
N TYR A 44 15.26 3.72 2.06
CA TYR A 44 15.41 5.09 1.60
C TYR A 44 16.90 5.53 1.63
N GLN A 45 17.28 6.35 0.65
CA GLN A 45 18.64 6.84 0.52
C GLN A 45 18.76 8.35 0.76
N ALA A 46 17.65 9.06 0.79
CA ALA A 46 17.59 10.49 0.93
C ALA A 46 16.25 10.92 1.47
N GLN A 47 16.07 12.21 1.69
CA GLN A 47 14.81 12.79 2.11
C GLN A 47 14.56 14.13 1.44
N MET A 48 13.31 14.53 1.34
CA MET A 48 12.90 15.90 1.02
C MET A 48 12.32 16.53 2.26
N LEU A 49 12.67 17.76 2.51
CA LEU A 49 12.10 18.57 3.58
C LEU A 49 11.48 19.82 2.99
N GLY A 50 10.38 20.23 3.57
CA GLY A 50 9.67 21.43 3.16
C GLY A 50 8.88 22.02 4.31
N LYS A 51 8.35 23.21 4.09
CA LYS A 51 7.49 23.87 5.06
C LYS A 51 6.06 23.92 4.51
N GLY A 52 5.17 23.23 5.19
CA GLY A 52 3.76 23.20 4.83
C GLY A 52 2.91 24.11 5.68
N ARG A 53 1.60 24.13 5.36
CA ARG A 53 0.62 24.95 6.08
C ARG A 53 0.52 24.59 7.57
N TYR A 54 0.68 23.29 7.88
CA TYR A 54 0.50 22.76 9.23
C TYR A 54 1.82 22.33 9.88
N GLY A 55 2.97 22.74 9.35
CA GLY A 55 4.27 22.40 9.89
C GLY A 55 5.25 21.91 8.83
N GLN A 56 6.32 21.27 9.30
CA GLN A 56 7.36 20.76 8.42
C GLN A 56 6.88 19.53 7.66
N LEU A 57 7.15 19.52 6.35
CA LEU A 57 6.89 18.36 5.50
C LEU A 57 8.16 17.51 5.40
N GLN A 58 7.98 16.19 5.39
CA GLN A 58 9.08 15.24 5.22
C GLN A 58 8.62 14.09 4.36
N ALA A 59 9.45 13.70 3.39
CA ALA A 59 9.23 12.51 2.60
C ALA A 59 10.56 11.81 2.35
N TYR A 60 10.59 10.49 2.52
CA TYR A 60 11.78 9.70 2.20
C TYR A 60 11.85 9.42 0.72
N LEU A 61 13.08 9.37 0.21
CA LEU A 61 13.37 9.17 -1.21
C LEU A 61 14.06 7.82 -1.41
N TYR A 62 13.62 7.13 -2.45
CA TYR A 62 14.13 5.81 -2.81
C TYR A 62 14.73 5.85 -4.21
N ASP A 63 15.74 5.03 -4.43
CA ASP A 63 16.38 4.93 -5.75
C ASP A 63 15.41 4.28 -6.74
N GLN A 64 15.05 5.03 -7.77
CA GLN A 64 14.13 4.56 -8.82
C GLN A 64 14.70 3.35 -9.59
N THR A 65 16.02 3.28 -9.75
CA THR A 65 16.66 2.16 -10.45
C THR A 65 16.54 0.84 -9.69
N GLN A 66 16.32 0.90 -8.37
CA GLN A 66 16.14 -0.24 -7.50
C GLN A 66 14.66 -0.57 -7.27
N ALA A 67 13.75 0.23 -7.81
CA ALA A 67 12.32 0.00 -7.65
C ALA A 67 11.89 -1.30 -8.33
N VAL A 68 10.93 -1.99 -7.70
CA VAL A 68 10.38 -3.24 -8.22
C VAL A 68 8.90 -3.08 -8.54
N PRO A 69 8.35 -3.88 -9.47
CA PRO A 69 6.94 -3.80 -9.78
C PRO A 69 6.08 -4.08 -8.55
N LYS A 70 4.96 -3.36 -8.43
CA LYS A 70 3.97 -3.63 -7.39
C LYS A 70 3.41 -5.02 -7.59
N ARG A 71 3.24 -5.74 -6.48
CA ARG A 71 2.59 -7.05 -6.50
C ARG A 71 1.14 -6.88 -6.93
N GLU A 72 0.70 -7.64 -7.93
CA GLU A 72 -0.70 -7.66 -8.30
C GLU A 72 -1.52 -8.28 -7.16
N PRO A 73 -2.72 -7.73 -6.84
CA PRO A 73 -3.57 -8.35 -5.84
C PRO A 73 -3.95 -9.76 -6.26
N SER A 74 -3.90 -10.71 -5.33
CA SER A 74 -4.36 -12.06 -5.58
C SER A 74 -5.89 -12.08 -5.77
N ALA A 75 -6.41 -13.13 -6.38
CA ALA A 75 -7.85 -13.33 -6.52
C ALA A 75 -8.55 -13.28 -5.16
N ALA A 76 -7.91 -13.87 -4.12
CA ALA A 76 -8.45 -13.86 -2.76
C ALA A 76 -8.50 -12.46 -2.18
N GLN A 77 -7.49 -11.61 -2.42
CA GLN A 77 -7.48 -10.22 -1.96
C GLN A 77 -8.57 -9.40 -2.64
N LEU A 78 -8.75 -9.57 -3.95
CA LEU A 78 -9.82 -8.89 -4.69
C LEU A 78 -11.20 -9.29 -4.19
N GLU A 79 -11.40 -10.58 -3.92
CA GLU A 79 -12.65 -11.09 -3.38
C GLU A 79 -12.92 -10.55 -1.97
N SER A 80 -11.90 -10.48 -1.11
CA SER A 80 -12.02 -9.87 0.22
C SER A 80 -12.45 -8.41 0.14
N LEU A 81 -11.90 -7.63 -0.78
CA LEU A 81 -12.27 -6.24 -1.00
C LEU A 81 -13.71 -6.10 -1.49
N ARG A 82 -14.14 -7.00 -2.37
CA ARG A 82 -15.51 -7.05 -2.89
C ARG A 82 -16.51 -7.32 -1.76
N ILE A 83 -16.21 -8.30 -0.92
CA ILE A 83 -17.03 -8.63 0.26
C ILE A 83 -17.11 -7.44 1.21
N ALA A 84 -15.99 -6.76 1.48
CA ALA A 84 -15.97 -5.58 2.35
C ALA A 84 -16.86 -4.46 1.82
N ARG A 85 -16.92 -4.26 0.50
CA ARG A 85 -17.83 -3.28 -0.12
C ARG A 85 -19.30 -3.68 0.10
N TRP A 86 -19.62 -4.96 -0.06
CA TRP A 86 -20.97 -5.46 0.17
C TRP A 86 -21.41 -5.29 1.62
N VAL A 87 -20.49 -5.56 2.57
CA VAL A 87 -20.78 -5.37 4.00
C VAL A 87 -21.10 -3.89 4.28
N ARG A 88 -20.34 -2.96 3.74
CA ARG A 88 -20.59 -1.52 3.90
C ARG A 88 -21.94 -1.13 3.31
N SER A 89 -22.28 -1.66 2.15
CA SER A 89 -23.56 -1.40 1.50
C SER A 89 -24.73 -1.96 2.32
N ALA A 90 -24.61 -3.19 2.84
CA ALA A 90 -25.62 -3.81 3.68
C ALA A 90 -25.82 -3.00 4.96
N ASN A 91 -24.75 -2.57 5.62
CA ASN A 91 -24.81 -1.73 6.82
C ASN A 91 -25.52 -0.40 6.53
N ALA A 92 -25.21 0.24 5.40
CA ALA A 92 -25.84 1.49 5.00
C ALA A 92 -27.34 1.31 4.72
N CYS A 93 -27.73 0.23 4.06
CA CYS A 93 -29.15 -0.09 3.82
C CYS A 93 -29.91 -0.27 5.13
N GLU A 94 -29.38 -1.06 6.04
CA GLU A 94 -29.99 -1.33 7.33
C GLU A 94 -30.16 -0.06 8.17
N ARG A 95 -29.18 0.83 8.16
CA ARG A 95 -29.27 2.13 8.86
C ARG A 95 -30.39 3.01 8.31
N ARG A 96 -30.75 2.84 7.04
CA ARG A 96 -31.84 3.57 6.38
C ARG A 96 -33.19 2.85 6.47
N GLY A 97 -33.26 1.72 7.18
CA GLY A 97 -34.46 0.91 7.28
C GLY A 97 -34.75 0.07 6.05
N ILE A 98 -33.78 -0.13 5.16
CA ILE A 98 -33.93 -0.95 3.97
C ILE A 98 -33.51 -2.37 4.31
N ASP A 99 -34.31 -3.37 3.92
CA ASP A 99 -33.99 -4.78 4.14
C ASP A 99 -32.78 -5.21 3.30
N ALA A 100 -31.75 -5.71 3.96
CA ALA A 100 -30.52 -6.19 3.33
C ALA A 100 -30.34 -7.70 3.48
N ALA A 101 -31.39 -8.45 3.74
CA ALA A 101 -31.32 -9.91 3.98
C ALA A 101 -30.68 -10.66 2.80
N ASP A 102 -31.07 -10.37 1.57
CA ASP A 102 -30.48 -10.98 0.38
C ASP A 102 -28.99 -10.70 0.24
N MET A 103 -28.59 -9.47 0.51
CA MET A 103 -27.20 -9.06 0.49
C MET A 103 -26.39 -9.74 1.58
N ARG A 104 -26.94 -9.89 2.78
CA ARG A 104 -26.33 -10.63 3.90
C ARG A 104 -26.11 -12.09 3.55
N GLU A 105 -27.06 -12.70 2.88
CA GLU A 105 -26.94 -14.09 2.40
C GLU A 105 -25.82 -14.24 1.39
N LEU A 106 -25.72 -13.34 0.41
CA LEU A 106 -24.62 -13.32 -0.56
C LEU A 106 -23.25 -13.15 0.12
N ILE A 107 -23.16 -12.26 1.11
CA ILE A 107 -21.94 -12.02 1.90
C ILE A 107 -21.53 -13.30 2.63
N SER A 108 -22.48 -13.95 3.30
CA SER A 108 -22.22 -15.18 4.05
C SER A 108 -21.70 -16.29 3.13
N LYS A 109 -22.32 -16.47 1.97
CA LYS A 109 -21.91 -17.44 0.98
C LYS A 109 -20.51 -17.15 0.42
N ALA A 110 -20.24 -15.89 0.09
CA ALA A 110 -18.94 -15.49 -0.44
C ALA A 110 -17.81 -15.66 0.60
N ARG A 111 -18.08 -15.36 1.87
CA ARG A 111 -17.14 -15.58 2.97
C ARG A 111 -16.85 -17.07 3.16
N ALA A 112 -17.86 -17.91 3.08
CA ALA A 112 -17.70 -19.36 3.20
C ALA A 112 -16.85 -19.93 2.05
N ASP A 113 -17.09 -19.50 0.82
CA ASP A 113 -16.31 -19.91 -0.35
C ASP A 113 -14.86 -19.47 -0.23
N LEU A 114 -14.61 -18.24 0.24
CA LEU A 114 -13.25 -17.72 0.44
C LEU A 114 -12.51 -18.49 1.53
N ALA A 115 -13.18 -18.81 2.64
CA ALA A 115 -12.62 -19.60 3.73
C ALA A 115 -12.27 -21.02 3.28
N ALA A 116 -13.12 -21.64 2.46
CA ALA A 116 -12.88 -22.94 1.88
C ALA A 116 -11.65 -22.97 0.98
N ARG A 117 -11.46 -21.93 0.16
CA ARG A 117 -10.27 -21.78 -0.71
C ARG A 117 -9.00 -21.63 0.11
N ARG A 118 -9.02 -20.83 1.18
CA ARG A 118 -7.89 -20.64 2.09
C ARG A 118 -7.51 -21.93 2.81
N SER A 119 -8.49 -22.67 3.29
CA SER A 119 -8.28 -23.94 3.96
C SER A 119 -7.67 -24.99 3.02
N SER A 120 -8.17 -25.10 1.80
CA SER A 120 -7.64 -25.98 0.77
C SER A 120 -6.19 -25.66 0.43
N ARG A 121 -5.85 -24.36 0.29
CA ARG A 121 -4.51 -23.91 0.01
C ARG A 121 -3.54 -24.20 1.16
N SER A 122 -3.95 -24.01 2.40
CA SER A 122 -3.16 -24.32 3.59
C SER A 122 -2.88 -25.82 3.70
N GLY A 123 -3.86 -26.65 3.38
CA GLY A 123 -3.68 -28.10 3.36
C GLY A 123 -2.64 -28.57 2.35
N VAL A 124 -2.67 -28.01 1.14
CA VAL A 124 -1.69 -28.33 0.08
C VAL A 124 -0.28 -27.91 0.47
N GLU A 125 -0.11 -26.73 1.05
CA GLU A 125 1.20 -26.27 1.51
C GLU A 125 1.76 -27.12 2.65
N SER A 126 0.91 -27.55 3.57
CA SER A 126 1.29 -28.41 4.67
C SER A 126 1.79 -29.78 4.18
N ASP A 127 1.09 -30.38 3.20
CA ASP A 127 1.50 -31.64 2.59
C ASP A 127 2.84 -31.52 1.86
N ARG A 128 3.07 -30.44 1.14
CA ARG A 128 4.36 -30.17 0.48
C ARG A 128 5.53 -30.08 1.46
N ARG A 129 5.33 -29.49 2.64
CA ARG A 129 6.35 -29.40 3.68
C ARG A 129 6.65 -30.76 4.30
N ARG A 130 5.66 -31.64 4.43
CA ARG A 130 5.82 -32.99 4.97
C ARG A 130 6.56 -33.93 4.02
N SER A 131 6.48 -33.69 2.72
CA SER A 131 7.17 -34.55 1.72
C SER A 131 8.64 -34.21 1.51
N ARG A 132 9.19 -33.30 2.27
CA ARG A 132 10.61 -32.99 2.31
C ARG A 132 11.18 -33.52 3.64
#